data_ca52b1b97ee8fc344e4f91bd13f1f954
#
_entry.id   ca52b1b97ee8fc344e4f91bd13f1f954
#
_cell.length_a   1.000
_cell.length_b   1.000
_cell.length_c   1.000
_cell.angle_alpha   90.00
_cell.angle_beta   90.00
_cell.angle_gamma   90.00
#
_symmetry.space_group_name_H-M   'P 1'
#
loop_
_entity.id
_entity.type
_entity.pdbx_description
1 polymer ?
#
loop_
_entity_poly.entity_id
_entity_poly.type
_entity_poly.pdbx_seq_one_letter_code
_entity_poly.pdbx_strand_id
1 'polypeptide(L)'
;MRFAYKALTNWAGITLAALVFLAAPAHAQISLGTASSFGVLGGSTVTNTGPSVVNGELGVSPGNAVTGFPPGVVVGGTIHLADAVALQAQNDLTTAYNAVAGTACNVDLTGQDLGGLTLTPGVYCFASSAQLTGTLTLNALGNPNALFIFKMGSSLTTASSSSVQIINGGSSCNVFWQVGSSATLGTGSSLVGNI
;
A
#
# COMPACT_ATOMS: atom_id res chain seq x y z
N MET A 1 47.99 63.77 37.82
CA MET A 1 46.99 63.45 36.79
C MET A 1 46.79 61.97 36.74
N ARG A 2 45.63 61.45 37.20
CA ARG A 2 45.27 60.03 37.14
C ARG A 2 44.20 59.83 36.08
N PHE A 3 44.50 59.10 35.03
CA PHE A 3 43.54 58.72 34.03
C PHE A 3 42.93 57.35 34.43
N ALA A 4 41.63 57.34 34.64
CA ALA A 4 40.86 56.12 34.89
C ALA A 4 40.38 55.54 33.53
N TYR A 5 40.77 54.32 33.24
CA TYR A 5 40.22 53.52 32.11
C TYR A 5 38.95 52.83 32.56
N LYS A 6 37.80 53.13 31.92
CA LYS A 6 36.59 52.34 32.06
C LYS A 6 36.62 51.22 31.02
N ALA A 7 36.73 49.98 31.48
CA ALA A 7 36.52 48.79 30.65
C ALA A 7 35.03 48.59 30.42
N LEU A 8 34.60 48.68 29.16
CA LEU A 8 33.27 48.27 28.72
C LEU A 8 33.31 46.77 28.34
N THR A 9 32.81 45.91 29.22
CA THR A 9 32.60 44.52 28.90
C THR A 9 31.27 44.39 28.15
N ASN A 10 31.36 44.21 26.83
CA ASN A 10 30.22 43.90 25.96
C ASN A 10 30.00 42.37 25.98
N TRP A 11 29.06 41.88 26.75
CA TRP A 11 28.60 40.52 26.68
C TRP A 11 27.54 40.39 25.60
N ALA A 12 27.98 40.03 24.40
CA ALA A 12 27.07 39.57 23.35
C ALA A 12 26.65 38.14 23.68
N GLY A 13 25.43 37.99 24.23
CA GLY A 13 24.81 36.72 24.45
C GLY A 13 24.48 36.03 23.10
N ILE A 14 25.25 35.01 22.74
CA ILE A 14 24.95 34.14 21.62
C ILE A 14 23.87 33.15 22.10
N THR A 15 22.61 33.42 21.79
CA THR A 15 21.53 32.45 21.96
C THR A 15 21.65 31.39 20.86
N LEU A 16 22.18 30.22 21.22
CA LEU A 16 22.21 29.04 20.36
C LEU A 16 20.78 28.51 20.24
N ALA A 17 20.08 28.87 19.18
CA ALA A 17 18.79 28.26 18.85
C ALA A 17 19.03 26.82 18.42
N ALA A 18 18.76 25.85 19.30
CA ALA A 18 18.76 24.44 18.96
C ALA A 18 17.60 24.15 18.00
N LEU A 19 17.90 23.97 16.70
CA LEU A 19 16.96 23.46 15.72
C LEU A 19 16.71 21.98 16.04
N VAL A 20 15.59 21.68 16.70
CA VAL A 20 15.11 20.31 16.87
C VAL A 20 14.55 19.87 15.53
N PHE A 21 15.33 19.13 14.74
CA PHE A 21 14.81 18.39 13.61
C PHE A 21 13.93 17.25 14.16
N LEU A 22 12.63 17.41 14.09
CA LEU A 22 11.69 16.30 14.21
C LEU A 22 11.91 15.41 12.99
N ALA A 23 12.72 14.37 13.13
CA ALA A 23 12.80 13.32 12.14
C ALA A 23 11.42 12.68 12.02
N ALA A 24 10.72 12.91 10.91
CA ALA A 24 9.53 12.14 10.57
C ALA A 24 9.93 10.65 10.55
N PRO A 25 9.12 9.74 11.11
CA PRO A 25 9.42 8.32 11.04
C PRO A 25 9.56 7.93 9.56
N ALA A 26 10.78 7.54 9.17
CA ALA A 26 11.02 6.96 7.85
C ALA A 26 10.30 5.60 7.82
N HIS A 27 9.12 5.55 7.24
CA HIS A 27 8.49 4.28 6.90
C HIS A 27 9.35 3.65 5.81
N ALA A 28 9.86 2.44 6.09
CA ALA A 28 10.58 1.68 5.07
C ALA A 28 9.64 1.53 3.86
N GLN A 29 10.13 1.90 2.68
CA GLN A 29 9.37 1.76 1.45
C GLN A 29 9.10 0.27 1.21
N ILE A 30 7.83 -0.12 1.10
CA ILE A 30 7.45 -1.49 0.77
C ILE A 30 7.75 -1.70 -0.72
N SER A 31 8.62 -2.65 -1.01
CA SER A 31 8.98 -3.01 -2.38
C SER A 31 8.35 -4.36 -2.73
N LEU A 32 7.63 -4.40 -3.85
CA LEU A 32 7.11 -5.64 -4.43
C LEU A 32 8.17 -6.40 -5.24
N GLY A 33 9.38 -5.83 -5.44
CA GLY A 33 10.41 -6.46 -6.24
C GLY A 33 9.90 -6.84 -7.64
N THR A 34 10.19 -8.05 -8.09
CA THR A 34 9.73 -8.56 -9.39
C THR A 34 8.21 -8.78 -9.47
N ALA A 35 7.52 -8.93 -8.33
CA ALA A 35 6.05 -9.01 -8.31
C ALA A 35 5.36 -7.73 -8.82
N SER A 36 6.07 -6.60 -8.86
CA SER A 36 5.53 -5.32 -9.35
C SER A 36 5.15 -5.31 -10.84
N SER A 37 5.69 -6.23 -11.64
CA SER A 37 5.34 -6.38 -13.06
C SER A 37 4.07 -7.22 -13.29
N PHE A 38 3.58 -7.91 -12.27
CA PHE A 38 2.43 -8.80 -12.37
C PHE A 38 1.12 -8.04 -12.15
N GLY A 39 0.20 -8.17 -13.09
CA GLY A 39 -1.19 -7.78 -12.90
C GLY A 39 -1.96 -8.79 -12.06
N VAL A 40 -1.59 -10.08 -12.16
CA VAL A 40 -2.15 -11.16 -11.34
C VAL A 40 -1.06 -12.19 -11.03
N LEU A 41 -0.92 -12.56 -9.75
CA LEU A 41 0.02 -13.57 -9.31
C LEU A 41 -0.67 -14.53 -8.32
N GLY A 42 -0.91 -15.75 -8.77
CA GLY A 42 -1.58 -16.79 -7.98
C GLY A 42 -0.59 -17.78 -7.36
N GLY A 43 -0.93 -18.33 -6.19
CA GLY A 43 -0.13 -19.39 -5.56
C GLY A 43 -0.46 -20.78 -6.10
N SER A 44 -1.73 -21.06 -6.37
CA SER A 44 -2.21 -22.39 -6.79
C SER A 44 -2.79 -22.37 -8.19
N THR A 45 -3.81 -21.53 -8.43
CA THR A 45 -4.50 -21.42 -9.71
C THR A 45 -4.94 -20.00 -9.95
N VAL A 46 -5.09 -19.62 -11.23
CA VAL A 46 -5.84 -18.44 -11.67
C VAL A 46 -6.96 -18.89 -12.60
N THR A 47 -8.19 -18.55 -12.26
CA THR A 47 -9.38 -18.87 -13.04
C THR A 47 -10.11 -17.59 -13.46
N ASN A 48 -10.40 -17.50 -14.73
CA ASN A 48 -11.20 -16.41 -15.29
C ASN A 48 -12.45 -16.99 -16.00
N THR A 49 -13.57 -16.31 -15.89
CA THR A 49 -14.84 -16.74 -16.49
C THR A 49 -15.41 -15.75 -17.51
N GLY A 50 -14.79 -14.59 -17.68
CA GLY A 50 -15.29 -13.52 -18.53
C GLY A 50 -14.22 -12.85 -19.40
N PRO A 51 -14.57 -11.83 -20.17
CA PRO A 51 -13.63 -11.10 -21.03
C PRO A 51 -12.76 -10.11 -20.20
N SER A 52 -12.09 -10.62 -19.18
CA SER A 52 -11.20 -9.82 -18.32
C SER A 52 -9.93 -9.43 -19.05
N VAL A 53 -9.38 -8.27 -18.70
CA VAL A 53 -8.09 -7.79 -19.19
C VAL A 53 -7.11 -7.70 -18.02
N VAL A 54 -6.01 -8.42 -18.12
CA VAL A 54 -4.88 -8.34 -17.19
C VAL A 54 -3.78 -7.50 -17.85
N ASN A 55 -3.45 -6.37 -17.24
CA ASN A 55 -2.35 -5.53 -17.70
C ASN A 55 -1.08 -5.88 -16.92
N GLY A 56 -0.01 -6.30 -17.61
CA GLY A 56 1.22 -6.82 -17.02
C GLY A 56 1.28 -8.34 -17.07
N GLU A 57 2.24 -8.92 -16.34
CA GLU A 57 2.42 -10.37 -16.28
C GLU A 57 1.27 -11.06 -15.55
N LEU A 58 0.95 -12.29 -15.94
CA LEU A 58 0.09 -13.20 -15.19
C LEU A 58 0.92 -14.40 -14.76
N GLY A 59 0.97 -14.72 -13.47
CA GLY A 59 1.79 -15.81 -12.96
C GLY A 59 1.07 -16.73 -12.00
N VAL A 60 1.51 -18.00 -11.97
CA VAL A 60 1.13 -18.98 -10.97
C VAL A 60 2.37 -19.75 -10.51
N SER A 61 2.63 -19.79 -9.20
CA SER A 61 3.72 -20.57 -8.60
C SER A 61 3.40 -20.81 -7.10
N PRO A 62 3.60 -22.01 -6.53
CA PRO A 62 4.11 -23.24 -7.13
C PRO A 62 3.11 -23.98 -8.02
N GLY A 63 1.83 -23.59 -8.03
CA GLY A 63 0.85 -24.11 -8.97
C GLY A 63 1.16 -23.76 -10.42
N ASN A 64 0.45 -24.38 -11.35
CA ASN A 64 0.71 -24.23 -12.79
C ASN A 64 -0.57 -24.13 -13.64
N ALA A 65 -1.72 -23.89 -13.01
CA ALA A 65 -2.99 -23.88 -13.72
C ALA A 65 -3.50 -22.44 -13.92
N VAL A 66 -3.67 -22.05 -15.20
CA VAL A 66 -4.38 -20.84 -15.62
C VAL A 66 -5.47 -21.27 -16.58
N THR A 67 -6.72 -20.87 -16.31
CA THR A 67 -7.88 -21.20 -17.12
C THR A 67 -8.70 -19.95 -17.46
N GLY A 68 -9.44 -20.01 -18.59
CA GLY A 68 -10.27 -18.88 -19.02
C GLY A 68 -9.51 -17.75 -19.72
N PHE A 69 -8.36 -18.04 -20.27
CA PHE A 69 -7.58 -17.15 -21.15
C PHE A 69 -7.29 -17.86 -22.48
N PRO A 70 -8.17 -17.71 -23.50
CA PRO A 70 -9.38 -16.85 -23.60
C PRO A 70 -10.59 -17.36 -22.79
N PRO A 71 -11.67 -16.52 -22.55
CA PRO A 71 -11.90 -15.19 -23.15
C PRO A 71 -11.12 -14.04 -22.49
N GLY A 72 -10.49 -14.26 -21.33
CA GLY A 72 -9.57 -13.27 -20.77
C GLY A 72 -8.35 -13.06 -21.67
N VAL A 73 -7.74 -11.89 -21.55
CA VAL A 73 -6.53 -11.51 -22.29
C VAL A 73 -5.47 -10.94 -21.35
N VAL A 74 -4.21 -11.20 -21.67
CA VAL A 74 -3.05 -10.58 -21.01
C VAL A 74 -2.46 -9.54 -21.97
N VAL A 75 -2.29 -8.32 -21.49
CA VAL A 75 -1.79 -7.19 -22.27
C VAL A 75 -0.51 -6.65 -21.63
N GLY A 76 0.52 -6.45 -22.44
CA GLY A 76 1.82 -5.91 -21.98
C GLY A 76 2.65 -6.88 -21.15
N GLY A 77 2.27 -8.17 -21.09
CA GLY A 77 2.99 -9.23 -20.40
C GLY A 77 2.73 -10.61 -21.01
N THR A 78 3.20 -11.64 -20.32
CA THR A 78 3.05 -13.05 -20.69
C THR A 78 2.48 -13.87 -19.54
N ILE A 79 2.16 -15.14 -19.79
CA ILE A 79 1.68 -16.07 -18.76
C ILE A 79 2.86 -16.94 -18.30
N HIS A 80 3.12 -16.93 -16.99
CA HIS A 80 4.18 -17.69 -16.31
C HIS A 80 3.57 -18.81 -15.49
N LEU A 81 3.86 -20.07 -15.82
CA LEU A 81 3.31 -21.26 -15.18
C LEU A 81 4.41 -22.04 -14.47
N ALA A 82 4.48 -21.95 -13.15
CA ALA A 82 5.47 -22.63 -12.30
C ALA A 82 6.93 -22.44 -12.79
N ASP A 83 7.21 -21.36 -13.49
CA ASP A 83 8.54 -21.06 -13.98
C ASP A 83 9.35 -20.20 -12.97
N ALA A 84 10.63 -19.97 -13.29
CA ALA A 84 11.52 -19.22 -12.40
C ALA A 84 11.09 -17.76 -12.19
N VAL A 85 10.39 -17.17 -13.17
CA VAL A 85 9.91 -15.77 -13.09
C VAL A 85 8.75 -15.67 -12.10
N ALA A 86 7.74 -16.56 -12.21
CA ALA A 86 6.64 -16.62 -11.26
C ALA A 86 7.10 -17.00 -9.85
N LEU A 87 8.07 -17.92 -9.74
CA LEU A 87 8.64 -18.31 -8.45
C LEU A 87 9.34 -17.13 -7.75
N GLN A 88 10.16 -16.37 -8.48
CA GLN A 88 10.84 -15.21 -7.91
C GLN A 88 9.84 -14.15 -7.48
N ALA A 89 8.81 -13.89 -8.29
CA ALA A 89 7.76 -12.93 -7.95
C ALA A 89 7.00 -13.35 -6.67
N GLN A 90 6.73 -14.63 -6.46
CA GLN A 90 6.11 -15.14 -5.21
C GLN A 90 7.02 -14.95 -3.99
N ASN A 91 8.33 -15.13 -4.15
CA ASN A 91 9.29 -14.90 -3.07
C ASN A 91 9.34 -13.41 -2.69
N ASP A 92 9.36 -12.53 -3.69
CA ASP A 92 9.35 -11.08 -3.48
C ASP A 92 8.02 -10.62 -2.86
N LEU A 93 6.89 -11.15 -3.31
CA LEU A 93 5.58 -10.88 -2.73
C LEU A 93 5.51 -11.34 -1.27
N THR A 94 6.06 -12.50 -0.94
CA THR A 94 6.15 -12.99 0.44
C THR A 94 6.97 -12.05 1.31
N THR A 95 8.08 -11.53 0.78
CA THR A 95 8.92 -10.55 1.47
C THR A 95 8.16 -9.25 1.71
N ALA A 96 7.44 -8.74 0.71
CA ALA A 96 6.60 -7.56 0.83
C ALA A 96 5.47 -7.75 1.84
N TYR A 97 4.78 -8.91 1.80
CA TYR A 97 3.73 -9.27 2.74
C TYR A 97 4.24 -9.27 4.19
N ASN A 98 5.40 -9.86 4.43
CA ASN A 98 6.01 -9.90 5.76
C ASN A 98 6.45 -8.49 6.23
N ALA A 99 6.93 -7.64 5.33
CA ALA A 99 7.25 -6.25 5.64
C ALA A 99 5.99 -5.47 6.07
N VAL A 100 4.88 -5.62 5.33
CA VAL A 100 3.58 -5.03 5.71
C VAL A 100 3.10 -5.59 7.06
N ALA A 101 3.17 -6.90 7.26
CA ALA A 101 2.76 -7.54 8.51
C ALA A 101 3.51 -6.99 9.72
N GLY A 102 4.82 -6.70 9.56
CA GLY A 102 5.69 -6.14 10.61
C GLY A 102 5.46 -4.65 10.91
N THR A 103 4.69 -3.91 10.10
CA THR A 103 4.43 -2.50 10.38
C THR A 103 3.50 -2.33 11.59
N ALA A 104 3.81 -1.33 12.44
CA ALA A 104 2.96 -1.02 13.58
C ALA A 104 1.60 -0.45 13.11
N CYS A 105 0.53 -0.83 13.79
CA CYS A 105 -0.80 -0.28 13.56
C CYS A 105 -0.88 1.16 14.08
N ASN A 106 -1.36 2.09 13.25
CA ASN A 106 -1.59 3.46 13.68
C ASN A 106 -3.04 3.67 14.15
N VAL A 107 -4.00 3.08 13.43
CA VAL A 107 -5.44 3.24 13.69
C VAL A 107 -6.13 1.90 13.59
N ASP A 108 -6.84 1.49 14.63
CA ASP A 108 -7.70 0.31 14.61
C ASP A 108 -9.10 0.71 14.10
N LEU A 109 -9.51 0.11 12.99
CA LEU A 109 -10.82 0.28 12.36
C LEU A 109 -11.68 -1.00 12.46
N THR A 110 -11.37 -1.89 13.40
CA THR A 110 -12.12 -3.14 13.56
C THR A 110 -13.61 -2.86 13.75
N GLY A 111 -14.43 -3.47 12.91
CA GLY A 111 -15.89 -3.32 12.94
C GLY A 111 -16.41 -2.06 12.24
N GLN A 112 -15.53 -1.20 11.69
CA GLN A 112 -15.94 -0.04 10.90
C GLN A 112 -15.98 -0.37 9.41
N ASP A 113 -16.98 0.16 8.71
CA ASP A 113 -17.01 0.19 7.24
C ASP A 113 -16.09 1.29 6.74
N LEU A 114 -15.31 0.99 5.70
CA LEU A 114 -14.41 1.95 5.07
C LEU A 114 -15.16 3.00 4.22
N GLY A 115 -16.41 2.70 3.83
CA GLY A 115 -17.20 3.59 3.00
C GLY A 115 -17.51 4.92 3.67
N GLY A 116 -17.36 6.00 2.92
CA GLY A 116 -17.55 7.37 3.40
C GLY A 116 -16.39 7.94 4.21
N LEU A 117 -15.37 7.14 4.53
CA LEU A 117 -14.20 7.64 5.25
C LEU A 117 -13.26 8.43 4.33
N THR A 118 -12.60 9.43 4.93
CA THR A 118 -11.44 10.11 4.33
C THR A 118 -10.25 9.87 5.24
N LEU A 119 -9.27 9.12 4.72
CA LEU A 119 -8.11 8.70 5.48
C LEU A 119 -6.84 9.42 4.98
N THR A 120 -5.92 9.70 5.89
CA THR A 120 -4.60 10.26 5.60
C THR A 120 -3.54 9.14 5.58
N PRO A 121 -2.29 9.40 5.14
CA PRO A 121 -1.24 8.37 5.13
C PRO A 121 -1.07 7.69 6.48
N GLY A 122 -1.04 6.36 6.50
CA GLY A 122 -0.96 5.59 7.74
C GLY A 122 -1.20 4.09 7.57
N VAL A 123 -1.17 3.39 8.71
CA VAL A 123 -1.42 1.94 8.82
C VAL A 123 -2.74 1.72 9.56
N TYR A 124 -3.71 1.17 8.87
CA TYR A 124 -5.07 0.90 9.33
C TYR A 124 -5.27 -0.59 9.53
N CYS A 125 -5.72 -0.98 10.71
CA CYS A 125 -5.83 -2.38 11.08
C CYS A 125 -7.27 -2.79 11.37
N PHE A 126 -7.54 -4.06 11.06
CA PHE A 126 -8.79 -4.75 11.36
C PHE A 126 -8.42 -6.11 11.97
N ALA A 127 -8.81 -6.37 13.20
CA ALA A 127 -8.56 -7.66 13.85
C ALA A 127 -9.27 -8.82 13.14
N SER A 128 -10.33 -8.50 12.36
CA SER A 128 -11.10 -9.47 11.58
C SER A 128 -11.23 -9.01 10.11
N SER A 129 -12.43 -9.08 9.55
CA SER A 129 -12.73 -8.64 8.19
C SER A 129 -12.93 -7.13 8.10
N ALA A 130 -12.64 -6.58 6.93
CA ALA A 130 -12.99 -5.21 6.55
C ALA A 130 -14.07 -5.21 5.46
N GLN A 131 -14.91 -4.18 5.47
CA GLN A 131 -15.94 -3.92 4.46
C GLN A 131 -15.73 -2.56 3.84
N LEU A 132 -16.09 -2.44 2.57
CA LEU A 132 -16.13 -1.17 1.84
C LEU A 132 -17.49 -1.02 1.17
N THR A 133 -18.33 -0.14 1.69
CA THR A 133 -19.64 0.18 1.12
C THR A 133 -19.65 1.65 0.65
N GLY A 134 -19.69 1.87 -0.67
CA GLY A 134 -19.59 3.22 -1.24
C GLY A 134 -18.12 3.64 -1.48
N THR A 135 -17.77 4.88 -1.17
CA THR A 135 -16.44 5.44 -1.53
C THR A 135 -15.54 5.63 -0.32
N LEU A 136 -14.34 5.07 -0.39
CA LEU A 136 -13.22 5.41 0.50
C LEU A 136 -12.33 6.46 -0.18
N THR A 137 -12.04 7.54 0.50
CA THR A 137 -11.13 8.60 0.02
C THR A 137 -9.80 8.54 0.75
N LEU A 138 -8.71 8.42 0.00
CA LEU A 138 -7.34 8.46 0.49
C LEU A 138 -6.72 9.82 0.16
N ASN A 139 -6.56 10.66 1.18
CA ASN A 139 -6.01 12.00 1.01
C ASN A 139 -4.51 11.97 1.24
N ALA A 140 -3.73 12.12 0.18
CA ALA A 140 -2.26 12.08 0.22
C ALA A 140 -1.60 13.36 0.77
N LEU A 141 -2.38 14.39 1.10
CA LEU A 141 -1.90 15.66 1.67
C LEU A 141 -0.80 16.35 0.83
N GLY A 142 -0.83 16.19 -0.49
CA GLY A 142 0.18 16.73 -1.41
C GLY A 142 1.49 15.91 -1.49
N ASN A 143 1.56 14.76 -0.81
CA ASN A 143 2.74 13.91 -0.83
C ASN A 143 2.59 12.79 -1.88
N PRO A 144 3.36 12.77 -2.98
CA PRO A 144 3.30 11.72 -4.00
C PRO A 144 3.76 10.35 -3.47
N ASN A 145 4.53 10.33 -2.37
CA ASN A 145 5.01 9.11 -1.70
C ASN A 145 4.14 8.73 -0.49
N ALA A 146 2.95 9.30 -0.36
CA ALA A 146 2.02 8.97 0.72
C ALA A 146 1.71 7.47 0.74
N LEU A 147 1.95 6.82 1.88
CA LEU A 147 1.79 5.39 2.06
C LEU A 147 0.51 5.10 2.83
N PHE A 148 -0.33 4.21 2.27
CA PHE A 148 -1.55 3.72 2.89
C PHE A 148 -1.47 2.20 3.00
N ILE A 149 -1.57 1.68 4.21
CA ILE A 149 -1.53 0.25 4.48
C ILE A 149 -2.79 -0.16 5.21
N PHE A 150 -3.49 -1.16 4.68
CA PHE A 150 -4.65 -1.79 5.29
C PHE A 150 -4.32 -3.23 5.64
N LYS A 151 -4.41 -3.58 6.92
CA LYS A 151 -4.09 -4.91 7.44
C LYS A 151 -5.34 -5.56 8.01
N MET A 152 -5.79 -6.63 7.38
CA MET A 152 -6.97 -7.39 7.80
C MET A 152 -6.60 -8.77 8.29
N GLY A 153 -7.04 -9.12 9.50
CA GLY A 153 -6.83 -10.47 10.06
C GLY A 153 -7.59 -11.58 9.31
N SER A 154 -8.64 -11.22 8.56
CA SER A 154 -9.41 -12.17 7.77
C SER A 154 -9.66 -11.65 6.35
N SER A 155 -10.88 -11.29 5.98
CA SER A 155 -11.26 -11.01 4.60
C SER A 155 -11.49 -9.51 4.33
N LEU A 156 -11.35 -9.12 3.05
CA LEU A 156 -11.84 -7.86 2.50
C LEU A 156 -13.08 -8.15 1.64
N THR A 157 -14.18 -7.44 1.88
CA THR A 157 -15.37 -7.50 1.03
C THR A 157 -15.74 -6.10 0.58
N THR A 158 -15.84 -5.88 -0.73
CA THR A 158 -16.36 -4.64 -1.26
C THR A 158 -17.79 -4.84 -1.79
N ALA A 159 -18.67 -3.90 -1.49
CA ALA A 159 -20.03 -3.90 -2.05
C ALA A 159 -20.00 -3.56 -3.55
N SER A 160 -21.07 -3.87 -4.26
CA SER A 160 -21.22 -3.46 -5.66
C SER A 160 -21.13 -1.95 -5.80
N SER A 161 -20.46 -1.49 -6.85
CA SER A 161 -20.24 -0.06 -7.16
C SER A 161 -19.50 0.74 -6.08
N SER A 162 -18.81 0.07 -5.17
CA SER A 162 -17.92 0.74 -4.24
C SER A 162 -16.61 1.19 -4.91
N SER A 163 -15.93 2.16 -4.32
CA SER A 163 -14.72 2.71 -4.93
C SER A 163 -13.70 3.16 -3.89
N VAL A 164 -12.43 3.11 -4.28
CA VAL A 164 -11.33 3.76 -3.56
C VAL A 164 -10.79 4.88 -4.44
N GLN A 165 -10.72 6.08 -3.90
CA GLN A 165 -10.23 7.27 -4.61
C GLN A 165 -9.03 7.85 -3.89
N ILE A 166 -8.00 8.25 -4.65
CA ILE A 166 -6.83 8.96 -4.12
C ILE A 166 -6.95 10.42 -4.54
N ILE A 167 -6.79 11.31 -3.58
CA ILE A 167 -6.80 12.76 -3.82
C ILE A 167 -5.49 13.40 -3.34
N ASN A 168 -5.25 14.62 -3.82
CA ASN A 168 -4.10 15.44 -3.42
C ASN A 168 -2.75 14.76 -3.70
N GLY A 169 -2.57 14.18 -4.90
CA GLY A 169 -1.26 13.83 -5.47
C GLY A 169 -0.68 12.48 -5.05
N GLY A 170 -1.43 11.60 -4.41
CA GLY A 170 -0.96 10.25 -4.06
C GLY A 170 -0.87 9.30 -5.27
N SER A 171 -0.23 8.15 -5.06
CA SER A 171 -0.07 7.08 -6.06
C SER A 171 -0.74 5.79 -5.60
N SER A 172 -1.41 5.10 -6.53
CA SER A 172 -1.98 3.77 -6.29
C SER A 172 -0.91 2.72 -5.98
N CYS A 173 0.33 2.91 -6.47
CA CYS A 173 1.45 2.04 -6.17
C CYS A 173 1.83 2.03 -4.67
N ASN A 174 1.41 3.04 -3.92
CA ASN A 174 1.69 3.19 -2.48
C ASN A 174 0.49 2.83 -1.60
N VAL A 175 -0.49 2.12 -2.14
CA VAL A 175 -1.63 1.57 -1.40
C VAL A 175 -1.47 0.05 -1.32
N PHE A 176 -1.48 -0.50 -0.10
CA PHE A 176 -1.29 -1.93 0.14
C PHE A 176 -2.43 -2.49 0.99
N TRP A 177 -2.99 -3.60 0.52
CA TRP A 177 -4.08 -4.34 1.17
C TRP A 177 -3.56 -5.72 1.59
N GLN A 178 -3.17 -5.85 2.84
CA GLN A 178 -2.80 -7.15 3.40
C GLN A 178 -4.06 -7.86 3.92
N VAL A 179 -4.47 -8.90 3.22
CA VAL A 179 -5.69 -9.66 3.52
C VAL A 179 -5.31 -11.05 4.01
N GLY A 180 -5.80 -11.43 5.21
CA GLY A 180 -5.40 -12.67 5.86
C GLY A 180 -5.98 -13.95 5.22
N SER A 181 -7.11 -13.84 4.51
CA SER A 181 -7.74 -15.05 3.92
C SER A 181 -8.23 -14.84 2.49
N SER A 182 -9.16 -13.94 2.24
CA SER A 182 -9.75 -13.76 0.90
C SER A 182 -10.19 -12.32 0.66
N ALA A 183 -10.10 -11.87 -0.59
CA ALA A 183 -10.68 -10.63 -1.05
C ALA A 183 -11.83 -10.92 -2.04
N THR A 184 -13.00 -10.35 -1.77
CA THR A 184 -14.17 -10.41 -2.64
C THR A 184 -14.51 -9.01 -3.11
N LEU A 185 -14.42 -8.77 -4.42
CA LEU A 185 -14.74 -7.49 -5.01
C LEU A 185 -16.13 -7.55 -5.63
N GLY A 186 -17.03 -6.67 -5.18
CA GLY A 186 -18.40 -6.59 -5.69
C GLY A 186 -18.45 -6.10 -7.15
N THR A 187 -19.51 -6.43 -7.84
CA THR A 187 -19.69 -6.06 -9.26
C THR A 187 -19.61 -4.55 -9.44
N GLY A 188 -18.82 -4.10 -10.42
CA GLY A 188 -18.66 -2.68 -10.72
C GLY A 188 -17.88 -1.90 -9.67
N SER A 189 -17.22 -2.57 -8.70
CA SER A 189 -16.33 -1.90 -7.75
C SER A 189 -15.01 -1.48 -8.41
N SER A 190 -14.42 -0.41 -7.90
CA SER A 190 -13.11 0.11 -8.33
C SER A 190 -12.16 0.16 -7.14
N LEU A 191 -11.27 -0.79 -7.05
CA LEU A 191 -10.23 -0.83 -6.02
C LEU A 191 -8.90 -0.37 -6.60
N VAL A 192 -8.16 0.43 -5.87
CA VAL A 192 -6.79 0.86 -6.24
C VAL A 192 -5.79 0.32 -5.24
N GLY A 193 -4.59 0.01 -5.72
CA GLY A 193 -3.50 -0.51 -4.90
C GLY A 193 -3.18 -1.97 -5.15
N ASN A 194 -2.34 -2.51 -4.29
CA ASN A 194 -1.81 -3.87 -4.34
C ASN A 194 -2.50 -4.72 -3.26
N ILE A 195 -3.07 -5.87 -3.63
CA ILE A 195 -3.69 -6.85 -2.72
C ILE A 195 -2.80 -8.09 -2.61
#